data_159530855f0f0bcb00ee8e638e4313b2
#
_entry.id   159530855f0f0bcb00ee8e638e4313b2
#
_cell.length_a   1.000
_cell.length_b   1.000
_cell.length_c   1.000
_cell.angle_alpha   90.00
_cell.angle_beta   90.00
_cell.angle_gamma   90.00
#
_symmetry.space_group_name_H-M   'P 1'
#
loop_
_entity.id
_entity.type
_entity.pdbx_description
1 polymer ?
#
loop_
_entity_poly.entity_id
_entity_poly.type
_entity_poly.pdbx_seq_one_letter_code
_entity_poly.pdbx_strand_id
1 'polypeptide(L)'
;MLQKKTYFIDSCDDIELGIKRESKPEVILTYDDSKDIKAIVCIIQGLGVDINDPVLKFNMEYFATKYDVALMSVNYHAIGNRPQIGAKWYLDDIDKLIFEASIKALNITIPYDIQKLNTFEEFHPAMDYLNKKIQTMKDDWELNRDYFLNLSVSLNTTNNEYQNYGIMQTIDVLNALLYAKTNIFKNKKLKIITVGVSHGSYMAFLCAKIAPWLIDVVLDNSTHVTLEGDAWRYIGFGKEVDFSKYACFATFNFFSNIRLCACEKTLWTTNKKSPYYFSNARKLIREILNKNHLSTQAKYPKPKYIIYYSTHDEYVPLEEKEACIDILNELGFDLEIIKIYDEKQIDGKFIKNLKHGMGIPMKSLIKKHLPQILEEPFNDKTCKKEISYKSDDLIYTFKEIDNKILLEIQKSKG
;
A
#
# COMPACT_ATOMS: atom_id res chain seq x y z
N MET A 1 26.04 -1.38 -21.09
CA MET A 1 25.24 -2.63 -21.28
C MET A 1 24.12 -2.62 -20.25
N LEU A 2 22.91 -3.05 -20.65
CA LEU A 2 21.76 -3.08 -19.74
C LEU A 2 21.95 -4.13 -18.63
N GLN A 3 21.95 -3.70 -17.38
CA GLN A 3 22.05 -4.50 -16.17
C GLN A 3 20.64 -4.72 -15.60
N LYS A 4 20.31 -5.94 -15.25
CA LYS A 4 19.10 -6.34 -14.54
C LYS A 4 19.53 -7.13 -13.33
N LYS A 5 19.33 -6.59 -12.14
CA LYS A 5 19.83 -7.18 -10.89
C LYS A 5 18.73 -7.27 -9.86
N THR A 6 18.79 -8.33 -9.07
CA THR A 6 17.91 -8.55 -7.93
C THR A 6 18.76 -8.57 -6.65
N TYR A 7 18.28 -7.89 -5.62
CA TYR A 7 18.92 -7.85 -4.32
C TYR A 7 17.91 -8.20 -3.23
N PHE A 8 18.38 -8.87 -2.19
CA PHE A 8 17.64 -9.07 -0.96
C PHE A 8 18.32 -8.25 0.12
N ILE A 9 17.61 -7.28 0.67
CA ILE A 9 18.17 -6.33 1.62
C ILE A 9 17.60 -6.54 3.01
N ASP A 10 18.35 -6.12 4.04
CA ASP A 10 17.81 -6.03 5.39
C ASP A 10 16.97 -4.76 5.52
N SER A 11 15.86 -4.86 6.23
CA SER A 11 14.98 -3.74 6.55
C SER A 11 14.63 -3.72 8.05
N CYS A 12 13.56 -3.02 8.43
CA CYS A 12 13.21 -2.85 9.83
C CYS A 12 12.32 -3.99 10.36
N ASP A 13 12.40 -4.21 11.67
CA ASP A 13 11.38 -4.91 12.44
C ASP A 13 10.11 -4.06 12.56
N ASP A 14 8.98 -4.66 12.92
CA ASP A 14 7.77 -3.90 13.26
C ASP A 14 7.88 -3.34 14.68
N ILE A 15 8.30 -2.10 14.77
CA ILE A 15 8.47 -1.38 16.04
C ILE A 15 7.12 -1.06 16.70
N GLU A 16 6.04 -0.90 15.91
CA GLU A 16 4.70 -0.60 16.44
C GLU A 16 4.09 -1.80 17.18
N LEU A 17 4.39 -3.01 16.72
CA LEU A 17 3.86 -4.25 17.28
C LEU A 17 4.92 -5.05 18.07
N GLY A 18 6.19 -4.63 18.03
CA GLY A 18 7.29 -5.33 18.68
C GLY A 18 7.59 -6.69 18.04
N ILE A 19 7.37 -6.82 16.73
CA ILE A 19 7.53 -8.08 16.00
C ILE A 19 8.82 -8.05 15.20
N LYS A 20 9.67 -9.06 15.42
CA LYS A 20 10.87 -9.26 14.62
C LYS A 20 10.52 -9.74 13.22
N ARG A 21 11.11 -9.11 12.22
CA ARG A 21 10.91 -9.48 10.83
C ARG A 21 11.86 -10.60 10.41
N GLU A 22 11.33 -11.59 9.70
CA GLU A 22 12.09 -12.71 9.16
C GLU A 22 12.38 -12.55 7.66
N SER A 23 11.46 -11.92 6.92
CA SER A 23 11.57 -11.73 5.48
C SER A 23 12.50 -10.57 5.11
N LYS A 24 13.15 -10.68 3.95
CA LYS A 24 13.95 -9.59 3.35
C LYS A 24 13.21 -9.03 2.15
N PRO A 25 13.07 -7.69 2.04
CA PRO A 25 12.60 -7.08 0.80
C PRO A 25 13.46 -7.50 -0.39
N GLU A 26 12.78 -7.92 -1.45
CA GLU A 26 13.39 -8.19 -2.74
C GLU A 26 13.34 -6.91 -3.59
N VAL A 27 14.48 -6.49 -4.10
CA VAL A 27 14.66 -5.26 -4.87
C VAL A 27 15.12 -5.62 -6.27
N ILE A 28 14.36 -5.20 -7.28
CA ILE A 28 14.81 -5.28 -8.67
C ILE A 28 15.34 -3.92 -9.13
N LEU A 29 16.48 -3.93 -9.81
CA LEU A 29 17.16 -2.76 -10.33
C LEU A 29 17.56 -2.97 -11.78
N THR A 30 17.17 -2.03 -12.66
CA THR A 30 17.50 -2.04 -14.09
C THR A 30 18.15 -0.72 -14.50
N TYR A 31 19.36 -0.76 -15.03
CA TYR A 31 20.09 0.42 -15.49
C TYR A 31 21.09 0.07 -16.59
N ASP A 32 21.51 1.03 -17.39
CA ASP A 32 22.59 0.86 -18.37
C ASP A 32 23.91 1.37 -17.76
N ASP A 33 24.86 0.45 -17.52
CA ASP A 33 26.16 0.76 -16.89
C ASP A 33 27.10 1.57 -17.79
N SER A 34 26.81 1.71 -19.09
CA SER A 34 27.53 2.58 -20.01
C SER A 34 27.12 4.05 -19.91
N LYS A 35 26.07 4.36 -19.12
CA LYS A 35 25.53 5.71 -18.98
C LYS A 35 25.93 6.37 -17.67
N ASP A 36 25.99 7.68 -17.67
CA ASP A 36 26.09 8.45 -16.44
C ASP A 36 24.71 8.63 -15.80
N ILE A 37 24.38 7.72 -14.89
CA ILE A 37 23.05 7.69 -14.25
C ILE A 37 22.86 8.96 -13.42
N LYS A 38 21.77 9.71 -13.71
CA LYS A 38 21.40 10.98 -13.08
C LYS A 38 20.29 10.87 -12.04
N ALA A 39 19.47 9.81 -12.13
CA ALA A 39 18.36 9.61 -11.20
C ALA A 39 18.08 8.12 -10.96
N ILE A 40 17.48 7.84 -9.79
CA ILE A 40 16.80 6.58 -9.52
C ILE A 40 15.29 6.85 -9.57
N VAL A 41 14.59 6.15 -10.46
CA VAL A 41 13.13 6.16 -10.56
C VAL A 41 12.59 4.91 -9.87
N CYS A 42 12.02 5.07 -8.70
CA CYS A 42 11.39 3.98 -7.95
C CYS A 42 9.92 3.89 -8.30
N ILE A 43 9.54 2.82 -9.01
CA ILE A 43 8.15 2.50 -9.31
C ILE A 43 7.61 1.68 -8.13
N ILE A 44 6.73 2.28 -7.36
CA ILE A 44 6.11 1.66 -6.19
C ILE A 44 4.79 1.04 -6.63
N GLN A 45 4.68 -0.27 -6.49
CA GLN A 45 3.50 -1.01 -6.90
C GLN A 45 2.33 -0.77 -5.93
N GLY A 46 1.12 -0.75 -6.48
CA GLY A 46 -0.11 -0.70 -5.70
C GLY A 46 -0.53 -2.06 -5.16
N LEU A 47 -1.70 -2.11 -4.53
CA LEU A 47 -2.28 -3.37 -4.04
C LEU A 47 -2.67 -4.27 -5.23
N GLY A 48 -2.36 -5.56 -5.13
CA GLY A 48 -2.73 -6.56 -6.13
C GLY A 48 -1.74 -6.77 -7.27
N VAL A 49 -0.57 -6.12 -7.23
CA VAL A 49 0.55 -6.31 -8.16
C VAL A 49 1.87 -6.39 -7.39
N ASP A 50 2.88 -7.02 -7.99
CA ASP A 50 4.21 -7.18 -7.41
C ASP A 50 5.32 -6.88 -8.44
N ILE A 51 6.58 -7.05 -8.08
CA ILE A 51 7.73 -6.84 -8.98
C ILE A 51 7.84 -7.86 -10.11
N ASN A 52 7.04 -8.93 -10.09
CA ASN A 52 7.03 -9.95 -11.15
C ASN A 52 6.15 -9.57 -12.33
N ASP A 53 5.39 -8.48 -12.24
CA ASP A 53 4.58 -7.97 -13.34
C ASP A 53 5.44 -7.76 -14.60
N PRO A 54 5.12 -8.44 -15.72
CA PRO A 54 5.86 -8.31 -16.98
C PRO A 54 5.83 -6.88 -17.53
N VAL A 55 4.73 -6.13 -17.31
CA VAL A 55 4.59 -4.74 -17.79
C VAL A 55 5.54 -3.82 -17.01
N LEU A 56 5.69 -4.04 -15.69
CA LEU A 56 6.68 -3.34 -14.90
C LEU A 56 8.09 -3.57 -15.44
N LYS A 57 8.49 -4.83 -15.61
CA LYS A 57 9.83 -5.20 -16.10
C LYS A 57 10.12 -4.60 -17.47
N PHE A 58 9.15 -4.67 -18.39
CA PHE A 58 9.26 -4.02 -19.69
C PHE A 58 9.44 -2.51 -19.60
N ASN A 59 8.69 -1.83 -18.74
CA ASN A 59 8.82 -0.39 -18.54
C ASN A 59 10.19 -0.02 -17.97
N MET A 60 10.69 -0.78 -17.00
CA MET A 60 12.02 -0.57 -16.42
C MET A 60 13.11 -0.65 -17.49
N GLU A 61 13.07 -1.67 -18.33
CA GLU A 61 14.03 -1.83 -19.44
C GLU A 61 13.95 -0.68 -20.46
N TYR A 62 12.73 -0.29 -20.84
CA TYR A 62 12.50 0.81 -21.77
C TYR A 62 13.12 2.12 -21.27
N PHE A 63 12.89 2.49 -20.02
CA PHE A 63 13.38 3.75 -19.48
C PHE A 63 14.89 3.72 -19.22
N ALA A 64 15.43 2.62 -18.68
CA ALA A 64 16.88 2.47 -18.50
C ALA A 64 17.65 2.52 -19.81
N THR A 65 17.08 1.95 -20.89
CA THR A 65 17.69 2.02 -22.23
C THR A 65 17.61 3.42 -22.83
N LYS A 66 16.49 4.13 -22.60
CA LYS A 66 16.23 5.40 -23.27
C LYS A 66 16.84 6.62 -22.57
N TYR A 67 16.87 6.60 -21.22
CA TYR A 67 17.29 7.73 -20.39
C TYR A 67 18.47 7.37 -19.48
N ASP A 68 19.14 8.39 -18.94
CA ASP A 68 20.26 8.21 -18.00
C ASP A 68 19.72 7.98 -16.57
N VAL A 69 18.93 6.93 -16.40
CA VAL A 69 18.26 6.60 -15.13
C VAL A 69 18.40 5.14 -14.76
N ALA A 70 18.37 4.88 -13.48
CA ALA A 70 18.15 3.55 -12.94
C ALA A 70 16.68 3.40 -12.53
N LEU A 71 16.04 2.32 -12.92
CA LEU A 71 14.68 1.95 -12.54
C LEU A 71 14.75 0.95 -11.41
N MET A 72 13.94 1.17 -10.38
CA MET A 72 13.86 0.31 -9.19
C MET A 72 12.41 -0.01 -8.85
N SER A 73 12.17 -1.21 -8.35
CA SER A 73 10.94 -1.56 -7.66
C SER A 73 11.23 -2.56 -6.54
N VAL A 74 10.34 -2.63 -5.55
CA VAL A 74 10.57 -3.36 -4.30
C VAL A 74 9.36 -4.24 -3.98
N ASN A 75 9.61 -5.51 -3.66
CA ASN A 75 8.67 -6.35 -2.95
C ASN A 75 8.73 -5.97 -1.46
N TYR A 76 7.95 -4.95 -1.10
CA TYR A 76 7.84 -4.42 0.25
C TYR A 76 6.97 -5.33 1.13
N HIS A 77 6.98 -5.10 2.44
CA HIS A 77 6.20 -5.84 3.43
C HIS A 77 4.72 -5.99 3.04
N ALA A 78 4.21 -7.22 3.14
CA ALA A 78 2.84 -7.60 2.79
C ALA A 78 2.42 -7.33 1.32
N ILE A 79 3.36 -7.20 0.38
CA ILE A 79 3.08 -7.34 -1.05
C ILE A 79 2.73 -8.80 -1.38
N GLY A 80 2.18 -9.09 -2.55
CA GLY A 80 1.74 -10.45 -2.84
C GLY A 80 0.46 -10.83 -2.08
N ASN A 81 -0.41 -9.85 -1.88
CA ASN A 81 -1.61 -9.91 -1.05
C ASN A 81 -2.90 -10.23 -1.83
N ARG A 82 -2.79 -10.74 -3.06
CA ARG A 82 -3.91 -11.17 -3.89
C ARG A 82 -3.65 -12.56 -4.48
N PRO A 83 -4.68 -13.38 -4.72
CA PRO A 83 -4.50 -14.74 -5.24
C PRO A 83 -3.71 -14.80 -6.55
N GLN A 84 -3.92 -13.84 -7.46
CA GLN A 84 -3.22 -13.78 -8.75
C GLN A 84 -1.71 -13.50 -8.65
N ILE A 85 -1.24 -13.04 -7.50
CA ILE A 85 0.19 -12.80 -7.21
C ILE A 85 0.69 -13.68 -6.05
N GLY A 86 0.01 -14.79 -5.77
CA GLY A 86 0.50 -15.85 -4.90
C GLY A 86 -0.04 -15.86 -3.49
N ALA A 87 -0.94 -14.93 -3.10
CA ALA A 87 -1.62 -15.02 -1.81
C ALA A 87 -2.49 -16.27 -1.72
N LYS A 88 -2.52 -16.87 -0.54
CA LYS A 88 -3.29 -18.08 -0.26
C LYS A 88 -4.48 -17.78 0.63
N TRP A 89 -5.61 -18.42 0.32
CA TRP A 89 -6.79 -18.39 1.16
C TRP A 89 -6.55 -19.17 2.45
N TYR A 90 -6.94 -18.61 3.58
CA TYR A 90 -6.89 -19.28 4.88
C TYR A 90 -7.98 -18.76 5.81
N LEU A 91 -8.28 -19.52 6.88
CA LEU A 91 -9.13 -19.08 7.96
C LEU A 91 -8.28 -18.74 9.19
N ASP A 92 -8.30 -17.48 9.62
CA ASP A 92 -7.77 -17.10 10.92
C ASP A 92 -8.79 -17.39 12.04
N ASP A 93 -8.41 -17.14 13.29
CA ASP A 93 -9.27 -17.45 14.44
C ASP A 93 -10.61 -16.69 14.40
N ILE A 94 -10.62 -15.46 13.86
CA ILE A 94 -11.85 -14.67 13.71
C ILE A 94 -12.71 -15.24 12.59
N ASP A 95 -12.13 -15.68 11.48
CA ASP A 95 -12.86 -16.34 10.38
C ASP A 95 -13.54 -17.61 10.86
N LYS A 96 -12.82 -18.42 11.67
CA LYS A 96 -13.36 -19.65 12.28
C LYS A 96 -14.52 -19.33 13.23
N LEU A 97 -14.37 -18.32 14.07
CA LEU A 97 -15.42 -17.87 14.98
C LEU A 97 -16.68 -17.41 14.21
N ILE A 98 -16.50 -16.63 13.13
CA ILE A 98 -17.59 -16.19 12.26
C ILE A 98 -18.27 -17.40 11.63
N PHE A 99 -17.50 -18.37 11.16
CA PHE A 99 -18.05 -19.59 10.55
C PHE A 99 -18.87 -20.38 11.58
N GLU A 100 -18.33 -20.65 12.77
CA GLU A 100 -19.05 -21.35 13.86
C GLU A 100 -20.32 -20.62 14.28
N ALA A 101 -20.25 -19.31 14.47
CA ALA A 101 -21.41 -18.51 14.83
C ALA A 101 -22.51 -18.57 13.74
N SER A 102 -22.09 -18.57 12.47
CA SER A 102 -23.00 -18.62 11.32
C SER A 102 -23.75 -19.96 11.21
N ILE A 103 -23.04 -21.08 11.35
CA ILE A 103 -23.70 -22.41 11.32
C ILE A 103 -24.63 -22.61 12.53
N LYS A 104 -24.22 -22.11 13.70
CA LYS A 104 -25.06 -22.13 14.88
C LYS A 104 -26.35 -21.31 14.70
N ALA A 105 -26.24 -20.13 14.13
CA ALA A 105 -27.40 -19.25 13.85
C ALA A 105 -28.40 -19.89 12.87
N LEU A 106 -27.91 -20.70 11.94
CA LEU A 106 -28.74 -21.47 11.00
C LEU A 106 -29.21 -22.82 11.55
N ASN A 107 -28.82 -23.16 12.77
CA ASN A 107 -29.08 -24.48 13.38
C ASN A 107 -28.60 -25.66 12.50
N ILE A 108 -27.47 -25.48 11.82
CA ILE A 108 -26.85 -26.48 10.94
C ILE A 108 -25.73 -27.20 11.71
N THR A 109 -25.73 -28.53 11.64
CA THR A 109 -24.60 -29.36 12.11
C THR A 109 -23.78 -29.78 10.90
N ILE A 110 -22.46 -29.56 10.95
CA ILE A 110 -21.52 -29.98 9.91
C ILE A 110 -20.57 -31.09 10.46
N PRO A 111 -20.14 -32.05 9.63
CA PRO A 111 -19.24 -33.12 10.03
C PRO A 111 -17.75 -32.72 10.00
N TYR A 112 -17.45 -31.46 10.28
CA TYR A 112 -16.10 -30.90 10.22
C TYR A 112 -15.77 -30.15 11.50
N ASP A 113 -14.54 -30.32 11.99
CA ASP A 113 -13.99 -29.53 13.09
C ASP A 113 -13.42 -28.24 12.55
N ILE A 114 -14.18 -27.15 12.66
CA ILE A 114 -13.82 -25.83 12.08
C ILE A 114 -12.49 -25.32 12.63
N GLN A 115 -12.16 -25.65 13.89
CA GLN A 115 -10.92 -25.18 14.51
C GLN A 115 -9.67 -25.75 13.83
N LYS A 116 -9.80 -26.86 13.09
CA LYS A 116 -8.72 -27.50 12.33
C LYS A 116 -8.63 -27.05 10.88
N LEU A 117 -9.61 -26.29 10.39
CA LEU A 117 -9.63 -25.81 9.01
C LEU A 117 -8.80 -24.53 8.89
N ASN A 118 -7.69 -24.57 8.18
CA ASN A 118 -6.78 -23.45 8.03
C ASN A 118 -6.63 -23.02 6.55
N THR A 119 -6.44 -23.97 5.64
CA THR A 119 -6.18 -23.75 4.22
C THR A 119 -7.44 -23.90 3.39
N PHE A 120 -7.40 -23.40 2.13
CA PHE A 120 -8.52 -23.52 1.20
C PHE A 120 -8.94 -24.97 0.98
N GLU A 121 -7.98 -25.85 0.83
CA GLU A 121 -8.18 -27.29 0.60
C GLU A 121 -8.90 -27.95 1.78
N GLU A 122 -8.65 -27.46 3.02
CA GLU A 122 -9.28 -27.97 4.24
C GLU A 122 -10.68 -27.40 4.43
N PHE A 123 -10.90 -26.09 4.21
CA PHE A 123 -12.22 -25.49 4.49
C PHE A 123 -13.21 -25.57 3.33
N HIS A 124 -12.76 -25.72 2.08
CA HIS A 124 -13.65 -25.80 0.93
C HIS A 124 -14.70 -26.93 1.02
N PRO A 125 -14.35 -28.17 1.42
CA PRO A 125 -15.34 -29.21 1.61
C PRO A 125 -16.40 -28.92 2.67
N ALA A 126 -16.02 -28.24 3.75
CA ALA A 126 -16.96 -27.82 4.81
C ALA A 126 -17.92 -26.75 4.30
N MET A 127 -17.42 -25.79 3.53
CA MET A 127 -18.24 -24.74 2.91
C MET A 127 -19.16 -25.31 1.82
N ASP A 128 -18.69 -26.28 1.01
CA ASP A 128 -19.55 -26.96 0.03
C ASP A 128 -20.69 -27.73 0.69
N TYR A 129 -20.38 -28.44 1.78
CA TYR A 129 -21.41 -29.11 2.58
C TYR A 129 -22.45 -28.10 3.12
N LEU A 130 -21.99 -27.00 3.69
CA LEU A 130 -22.85 -25.92 4.20
C LEU A 130 -23.69 -25.30 3.08
N ASN A 131 -23.09 -25.05 1.91
CA ASN A 131 -23.78 -24.54 0.73
C ASN A 131 -24.94 -25.45 0.29
N LYS A 132 -24.73 -26.76 0.28
CA LYS A 132 -25.78 -27.76 -0.02
C LYS A 132 -26.89 -27.76 1.04
N LYS A 133 -26.55 -27.65 2.33
CA LYS A 133 -27.55 -27.54 3.41
C LYS A 133 -28.40 -26.29 3.28
N ILE A 134 -27.79 -25.14 2.99
CA ILE A 134 -28.54 -23.90 2.74
C ILE A 134 -29.45 -24.05 1.53
N GLN A 135 -29.02 -24.73 0.47
CA GLN A 135 -29.87 -24.99 -0.69
C GLN A 135 -31.10 -25.84 -0.30
N THR A 136 -30.92 -26.92 0.45
CA THR A 136 -32.03 -27.73 0.96
C THR A 136 -33.02 -26.89 1.78
N MET A 137 -32.53 -26.05 2.70
CA MET A 137 -33.39 -25.16 3.50
C MET A 137 -34.18 -24.16 2.64
N LYS A 138 -33.62 -23.72 1.54
CA LYS A 138 -34.36 -22.86 0.54
C LYS A 138 -35.41 -23.66 -0.20
N ASP A 139 -35.11 -24.88 -0.59
CA ASP A 139 -36.04 -25.77 -1.30
C ASP A 139 -37.22 -26.17 -0.41
N ASP A 140 -36.96 -26.34 0.88
CA ASP A 140 -37.94 -26.64 1.93
C ASP A 140 -38.65 -25.40 2.50
N TRP A 141 -38.39 -24.21 1.94
CA TRP A 141 -38.96 -22.92 2.38
C TRP A 141 -38.63 -22.48 3.81
N GLU A 142 -37.58 -23.03 4.41
CA GLU A 142 -37.06 -22.61 5.71
C GLU A 142 -36.24 -21.33 5.61
N LEU A 143 -35.64 -21.07 4.43
CA LEU A 143 -34.90 -19.85 4.11
C LEU A 143 -35.46 -19.18 2.85
N ASN A 144 -35.37 -17.85 2.82
CA ASN A 144 -35.69 -17.08 1.63
C ASN A 144 -34.79 -17.51 0.45
N ARG A 145 -35.32 -17.59 -0.77
CA ARG A 145 -34.60 -17.92 -1.99
C ARG A 145 -33.41 -16.99 -2.26
N ASP A 146 -33.54 -15.72 -1.88
CA ASP A 146 -32.51 -14.70 -2.05
C ASP A 146 -31.51 -14.64 -0.91
N TYR A 147 -31.61 -15.54 0.08
CA TYR A 147 -30.68 -15.58 1.20
C TYR A 147 -29.27 -15.96 0.73
N PHE A 148 -28.28 -15.24 1.21
CA PHE A 148 -26.86 -15.58 1.07
C PHE A 148 -26.19 -15.53 2.44
N LEU A 149 -25.43 -16.55 2.75
CA LEU A 149 -24.56 -16.55 3.91
C LEU A 149 -23.26 -15.83 3.56
N ASN A 150 -22.95 -14.76 4.29
CA ASN A 150 -21.65 -14.09 4.18
C ASN A 150 -20.70 -14.71 5.21
N LEU A 151 -19.53 -15.12 4.75
CA LEU A 151 -18.44 -15.61 5.60
C LEU A 151 -17.18 -14.79 5.29
N SER A 152 -16.37 -14.54 6.30
CA SER A 152 -15.06 -13.93 6.08
C SER A 152 -14.01 -14.99 5.78
N VAL A 153 -13.03 -14.60 5.01
CA VAL A 153 -11.84 -15.40 4.69
C VAL A 153 -10.64 -14.48 4.55
N SER A 154 -9.49 -14.90 5.01
CA SER A 154 -8.27 -14.10 4.97
C SER A 154 -7.38 -14.49 3.81
N LEU A 155 -6.60 -13.52 3.31
CA LEU A 155 -5.51 -13.72 2.37
C LEU A 155 -4.19 -13.62 3.10
N ASN A 156 -3.45 -14.72 3.08
CA ASN A 156 -2.08 -14.78 3.57
C ASN A 156 -1.13 -14.45 2.42
N THR A 157 -0.29 -13.46 2.59
CA THR A 157 0.70 -13.04 1.60
C THR A 157 1.74 -14.12 1.32
N THR A 158 2.48 -14.00 0.23
CA THR A 158 3.51 -14.98 -0.19
C THR A 158 4.58 -15.22 0.88
N ASN A 159 4.91 -14.23 1.70
CA ASN A 159 5.91 -14.31 2.76
C ASN A 159 5.31 -14.52 4.17
N ASN A 160 4.02 -14.91 4.25
CA ASN A 160 3.29 -15.04 5.52
C ASN A 160 3.25 -13.73 6.35
N GLU A 161 3.42 -12.59 5.71
CA GLU A 161 3.37 -11.27 6.32
C GLU A 161 1.92 -10.82 6.54
N TYR A 162 1.74 -9.77 7.33
CA TYR A 162 0.45 -9.16 7.65
C TYR A 162 0.41 -7.71 7.19
N GLN A 163 -0.77 -7.17 6.94
CA GLN A 163 -0.95 -5.79 6.51
C GLN A 163 -0.59 -4.83 7.65
N ASN A 164 0.52 -4.12 7.51
CA ASN A 164 0.94 -3.02 8.39
C ASN A 164 0.35 -1.68 7.96
N TYR A 165 0.06 -1.54 6.68
CA TYR A 165 -0.48 -0.38 5.99
C TYR A 165 0.39 0.87 6.11
N GLY A 166 1.42 0.90 5.32
CA GLY A 166 2.22 2.08 5.02
C GLY A 166 3.58 2.16 5.70
N ILE A 167 3.69 2.05 7.02
CA ILE A 167 4.96 2.36 7.71
C ILE A 167 6.09 1.39 7.33
N MET A 168 5.92 0.09 7.57
CA MET A 168 6.96 -0.90 7.21
C MET A 168 7.19 -0.93 5.70
N GLN A 169 6.12 -0.87 4.92
CA GLN A 169 6.18 -0.87 3.46
C GLN A 169 7.03 0.30 2.94
N THR A 170 6.80 1.49 3.48
CA THR A 170 7.55 2.70 3.10
C THR A 170 9.01 2.63 3.55
N ILE A 171 9.28 2.13 4.74
CA ILE A 171 10.67 1.95 5.22
C ILE A 171 11.42 0.96 4.32
N ASP A 172 10.77 -0.09 3.82
CA ASP A 172 11.38 -1.01 2.84
C ASP A 172 11.79 -0.30 1.55
N VAL A 173 10.90 0.54 1.00
CA VAL A 173 11.20 1.34 -0.20
C VAL A 173 12.35 2.30 0.05
N LEU A 174 12.35 3.00 1.18
CA LEU A 174 13.42 3.94 1.55
C LEU A 174 14.76 3.24 1.77
N ASN A 175 14.76 2.09 2.43
CA ASN A 175 15.96 1.29 2.64
C ASN A 175 16.52 0.73 1.33
N ALA A 176 15.65 0.36 0.38
CA ALA A 176 16.06 -0.04 -0.96
C ALA A 176 16.70 1.14 -1.75
N LEU A 177 16.11 2.33 -1.64
CA LEU A 177 16.68 3.55 -2.25
C LEU A 177 18.05 3.90 -1.65
N LEU A 178 18.19 3.84 -0.34
CA LEU A 178 19.48 4.05 0.35
C LEU A 178 20.48 3.00 -0.05
N TYR A 179 20.11 1.72 -0.10
CA TYR A 179 20.97 0.64 -0.56
C TYR A 179 21.48 0.89 -1.99
N ALA A 180 20.58 1.22 -2.92
CA ALA A 180 20.99 1.51 -4.30
C ALA A 180 21.93 2.72 -4.38
N LYS A 181 21.63 3.80 -3.66
CA LYS A 181 22.43 5.03 -3.64
C LYS A 181 23.83 4.80 -3.05
N THR A 182 23.92 4.04 -1.95
CA THR A 182 25.19 3.91 -1.20
C THR A 182 26.05 2.71 -1.61
N ASN A 183 25.43 1.65 -2.13
CA ASN A 183 26.17 0.44 -2.49
C ASN A 183 26.36 0.27 -4.01
N ILE A 184 25.40 0.71 -4.81
CA ILE A 184 25.45 0.53 -6.28
C ILE A 184 25.99 1.80 -6.97
N PHE A 185 25.44 2.96 -6.63
CA PHE A 185 25.77 4.23 -7.26
C PHE A 185 26.61 5.14 -6.34
N LYS A 186 27.63 4.55 -5.68
CA LYS A 186 28.51 5.28 -4.76
C LYS A 186 29.02 6.59 -5.35
N ASN A 187 29.00 7.65 -4.52
CA ASN A 187 29.52 8.98 -4.85
C ASN A 187 28.84 9.69 -6.05
N LYS A 188 27.72 9.16 -6.55
CA LYS A 188 26.94 9.87 -7.57
C LYS A 188 25.91 10.80 -6.93
N LYS A 189 25.76 11.99 -7.50
CA LYS A 189 24.66 12.89 -7.17
C LYS A 189 23.45 12.45 -8.00
N LEU A 190 22.46 11.83 -7.36
CA LEU A 190 21.30 11.24 -8.00
C LEU A 190 20.02 11.87 -7.50
N LYS A 191 19.14 12.26 -8.41
CA LYS A 191 17.74 12.55 -8.06
C LYS A 191 17.01 11.27 -7.69
N ILE A 192 16.22 11.33 -6.64
CA ILE A 192 15.35 10.24 -6.23
C ILE A 192 13.90 10.59 -6.55
N ILE A 193 13.33 9.84 -7.48
CA ILE A 193 11.99 10.04 -8.02
C ILE A 193 11.16 8.83 -7.57
N THR A 194 10.12 9.05 -6.79
CA THR A 194 9.12 8.02 -6.47
C THR A 194 7.90 8.19 -7.35
N VAL A 195 7.39 7.08 -7.84
CA VAL A 195 6.25 7.05 -8.77
C VAL A 195 5.31 5.94 -8.36
N GLY A 196 4.00 6.24 -8.31
CA GLY A 196 3.00 5.24 -7.98
C GLY A 196 1.61 5.56 -8.52
N VAL A 197 0.72 4.58 -8.37
CA VAL A 197 -0.73 4.70 -8.57
C VAL A 197 -1.42 4.15 -7.34
N SER A 198 -2.50 4.82 -6.87
CA SER A 198 -3.28 4.35 -5.73
C SER A 198 -2.40 4.14 -4.47
N HIS A 199 -2.38 2.96 -3.88
CA HIS A 199 -1.54 2.62 -2.73
C HIS A 199 -0.04 2.86 -2.98
N GLY A 200 0.45 2.63 -4.22
CA GLY A 200 1.83 2.96 -4.58
C GLY A 200 2.11 4.47 -4.50
N SER A 201 1.16 5.31 -4.90
CA SER A 201 1.23 6.76 -4.71
C SER A 201 1.18 7.17 -3.25
N TYR A 202 0.34 6.53 -2.46
CA TYR A 202 0.27 6.74 -1.01
C TYR A 202 1.65 6.49 -0.36
N MET A 203 2.29 5.38 -0.72
CA MET A 203 3.65 5.10 -0.22
C MET A 203 4.69 6.10 -0.75
N ALA A 204 4.54 6.60 -1.99
CA ALA A 204 5.43 7.64 -2.51
C ALA A 204 5.35 8.94 -1.68
N PHE A 205 4.14 9.34 -1.27
CA PHE A 205 3.95 10.44 -0.32
C PHE A 205 4.52 10.14 1.06
N LEU A 206 4.31 8.92 1.58
CA LEU A 206 4.91 8.52 2.85
C LEU A 206 6.44 8.49 2.79
N CYS A 207 7.06 8.12 1.67
CA CYS A 207 8.51 8.23 1.48
C CYS A 207 8.99 9.66 1.69
N ALA A 208 8.30 10.63 1.08
CA ALA A 208 8.62 12.05 1.24
C ALA A 208 8.33 12.56 2.66
N LYS A 209 7.31 12.03 3.34
CA LYS A 209 7.00 12.33 4.75
C LYS A 209 8.06 11.78 5.69
N ILE A 210 8.46 10.53 5.53
CA ILE A 210 9.40 9.82 6.43
C ILE A 210 10.86 10.26 6.21
N ALA A 211 11.26 10.47 4.95
CA ALA A 211 12.64 10.86 4.61
C ALA A 211 12.68 12.02 3.58
N PRO A 212 12.22 13.23 3.96
CA PRO A 212 12.17 14.37 3.05
C PRO A 212 13.55 14.76 2.49
N TRP A 213 14.62 14.42 3.19
CA TRP A 213 16.00 14.64 2.71
C TRP A 213 16.40 13.70 1.57
N LEU A 214 15.67 12.63 1.36
CA LEU A 214 16.02 11.62 0.35
C LEU A 214 15.24 11.81 -0.96
N ILE A 215 13.96 12.19 -0.89
CA ILE A 215 13.05 12.24 -2.03
C ILE A 215 13.10 13.60 -2.73
N ASP A 216 13.34 13.63 -4.05
CA ASP A 216 13.37 14.86 -4.86
C ASP A 216 12.03 15.12 -5.56
N VAL A 217 11.40 14.07 -6.07
CA VAL A 217 10.14 14.17 -6.80
C VAL A 217 9.20 13.04 -6.41
N VAL A 218 7.94 13.39 -6.21
CA VAL A 218 6.82 12.46 -6.06
C VAL A 218 5.91 12.62 -7.26
N LEU A 219 5.79 11.57 -8.07
CA LEU A 219 4.87 11.51 -9.20
C LEU A 219 3.66 10.65 -8.82
N ASP A 220 2.58 11.32 -8.52
CA ASP A 220 1.34 10.77 -7.96
C ASP A 220 0.27 10.55 -9.01
N ASN A 221 -0.40 9.42 -8.91
CA ASN A 221 -1.68 9.20 -9.57
C ASN A 221 -2.69 8.59 -8.57
N SER A 222 -3.65 9.40 -8.16
CA SER A 222 -4.79 9.00 -7.31
C SER A 222 -4.40 8.47 -5.92
N THR A 223 -3.49 9.15 -5.22
CA THR A 223 -3.22 8.81 -3.81
C THR A 223 -4.40 9.18 -2.91
N HIS A 224 -4.76 8.31 -1.98
CA HIS A 224 -5.59 8.68 -0.84
C HIS A 224 -4.74 9.41 0.20
N VAL A 225 -5.36 10.33 0.94
CA VAL A 225 -4.63 11.22 1.87
C VAL A 225 -5.03 11.03 3.33
N THR A 226 -6.14 10.35 3.57
CA THR A 226 -6.62 9.95 4.90
C THR A 226 -6.89 8.45 4.95
N LEU A 227 -7.12 7.92 6.15
CA LEU A 227 -7.57 6.54 6.36
C LEU A 227 -9.08 6.47 6.62
N GLU A 228 -9.86 7.34 5.97
CA GLU A 228 -11.31 7.31 6.04
C GLU A 228 -11.91 6.52 4.87
N GLY A 229 -13.23 6.30 4.91
CA GLY A 229 -13.96 5.65 3.84
C GLY A 229 -13.44 4.25 3.51
N ASP A 230 -13.19 3.99 2.24
CA ASP A 230 -12.78 2.67 1.76
C ASP A 230 -11.33 2.27 2.10
N ALA A 231 -10.49 3.22 2.53
CA ALA A 231 -9.10 2.91 2.93
C ALA A 231 -9.03 1.91 4.10
N TRP A 232 -10.00 1.95 5.00
CA TRP A 232 -10.11 1.01 6.13
C TRP A 232 -10.18 -0.46 5.70
N ARG A 233 -10.83 -0.75 4.58
CA ARG A 233 -10.98 -2.13 4.04
C ARG A 233 -9.63 -2.76 3.72
N TYR A 234 -8.66 -1.95 3.30
CA TYR A 234 -7.32 -2.42 2.95
C TYR A 234 -6.38 -2.55 4.14
N ILE A 235 -6.75 -2.03 5.31
CA ILE A 235 -6.02 -2.27 6.57
C ILE A 235 -6.37 -3.64 7.15
N GLY A 236 -7.57 -4.14 6.85
CA GLY A 236 -8.05 -5.44 7.33
C GLY A 236 -8.50 -5.45 8.79
N PHE A 237 -8.43 -4.32 9.51
CA PHE A 237 -8.84 -4.28 10.91
C PHE A 237 -10.35 -4.02 11.06
N GLY A 238 -10.91 -4.37 12.24
CA GLY A 238 -12.35 -4.26 12.51
C GLY A 238 -13.17 -5.44 12.00
N LYS A 239 -12.53 -6.49 11.50
CA LYS A 239 -13.12 -7.74 11.07
C LYS A 239 -13.93 -8.41 12.18
N GLU A 240 -13.47 -8.30 13.41
CA GLU A 240 -14.12 -8.81 14.61
C GLU A 240 -15.42 -8.06 14.99
N VAL A 241 -15.64 -6.88 14.41
CA VAL A 241 -16.84 -6.07 14.62
C VAL A 241 -17.83 -6.27 13.49
N ASP A 242 -17.40 -6.01 12.27
CA ASP A 242 -18.19 -6.22 11.05
C ASP A 242 -17.23 -6.43 9.86
N PHE A 243 -16.96 -7.70 9.56
CA PHE A 243 -16.04 -8.08 8.51
C PHE A 243 -16.47 -7.61 7.13
N SER A 244 -17.77 -7.51 6.87
CA SER A 244 -18.30 -7.11 5.57
C SER A 244 -18.13 -5.62 5.31
N LYS A 245 -18.15 -4.81 6.36
CA LYS A 245 -18.08 -3.35 6.29
C LYS A 245 -16.67 -2.80 6.41
N TYR A 246 -15.92 -3.30 7.40
CA TYR A 246 -14.64 -2.68 7.75
C TYR A 246 -13.42 -3.35 7.11
N ALA A 247 -13.48 -4.66 6.85
CA ALA A 247 -12.30 -5.43 6.47
C ALA A 247 -12.38 -6.06 5.07
N CYS A 248 -13.58 -6.24 4.51
CA CYS A 248 -13.76 -6.86 3.21
C CYS A 248 -13.41 -5.89 2.08
N PHE A 249 -12.39 -6.22 1.29
CA PHE A 249 -12.04 -5.45 0.09
C PHE A 249 -12.63 -6.04 -1.21
N ALA A 250 -13.04 -7.32 -1.19
CA ALA A 250 -13.68 -7.98 -2.31
C ALA A 250 -14.56 -9.13 -1.85
N THR A 251 -15.62 -9.42 -2.61
CA THR A 251 -16.52 -10.55 -2.36
C THR A 251 -16.34 -11.57 -3.48
N PHE A 252 -16.20 -12.85 -3.11
CA PHE A 252 -16.04 -13.97 -4.03
C PHE A 252 -17.20 -14.95 -3.90
N ASN A 253 -17.76 -15.35 -5.05
CA ASN A 253 -18.90 -16.26 -5.15
C ASN A 253 -18.42 -17.62 -5.68
N PHE A 254 -17.70 -18.39 -4.84
CA PHE A 254 -17.32 -19.77 -5.19
C PHE A 254 -18.49 -20.76 -5.02
N PHE A 255 -19.53 -20.36 -4.32
CA PHE A 255 -20.70 -21.16 -3.97
C PHE A 255 -21.97 -20.42 -4.35
N SER A 256 -23.07 -21.17 -4.60
CA SER A 256 -24.37 -20.58 -4.99
C SER A 256 -25.10 -19.87 -3.84
N ASN A 257 -24.81 -20.23 -2.58
CA ASN A 257 -25.50 -19.72 -1.40
C ASN A 257 -24.56 -19.08 -0.38
N ILE A 258 -23.24 -19.07 -0.63
CA ILE A 258 -22.23 -18.50 0.26
C ILE A 258 -21.42 -17.47 -0.50
N ARG A 259 -21.24 -16.29 0.11
CA ARG A 259 -20.34 -15.24 -0.34
C ARG A 259 -19.14 -15.18 0.60
N LEU A 260 -17.94 -15.26 0.06
CA LEU A 260 -16.71 -15.12 0.83
C LEU A 260 -16.24 -13.66 0.76
N CYS A 261 -16.29 -12.98 1.89
CA CYS A 261 -15.73 -11.65 2.06
C CYS A 261 -14.23 -11.77 2.32
N ALA A 262 -13.44 -11.38 1.32
CA ALA A 262 -11.98 -11.44 1.41
C ALA A 262 -11.44 -10.30 2.28
N CYS A 263 -10.68 -10.67 3.30
CA CYS A 263 -9.97 -9.76 4.20
C CYS A 263 -8.47 -9.95 4.06
N GLU A 264 -7.68 -8.89 4.17
CA GLU A 264 -6.23 -9.06 4.26
C GLU A 264 -5.85 -9.60 5.63
N LYS A 265 -4.80 -10.43 5.68
CA LYS A 265 -4.20 -10.83 6.96
C LYS A 265 -3.72 -9.59 7.68
N THR A 266 -4.18 -9.38 8.89
CA THR A 266 -3.79 -8.26 9.73
C THR A 266 -3.63 -8.70 11.18
N LEU A 267 -2.84 -7.96 11.94
CA LEU A 267 -2.75 -8.07 13.39
C LEU A 267 -3.47 -6.91 14.10
N TRP A 268 -3.88 -5.89 13.34
CA TRP A 268 -4.58 -4.74 13.88
C TRP A 268 -5.97 -5.12 14.39
N THR A 269 -6.36 -4.57 15.53
CA THR A 269 -7.67 -4.80 16.15
C THR A 269 -8.27 -3.51 16.70
N THR A 270 -9.60 -3.48 16.80
CA THR A 270 -10.37 -2.42 17.44
C THR A 270 -10.38 -2.54 18.97
N ASN A 271 -9.90 -3.66 19.53
CA ASN A 271 -9.88 -3.90 20.97
C ASN A 271 -8.81 -3.03 21.66
N LYS A 272 -9.24 -2.01 22.38
CA LYS A 272 -8.38 -1.06 23.12
C LYS A 272 -7.45 -1.69 24.16
N LYS A 273 -7.75 -2.90 24.62
CA LYS A 273 -6.93 -3.64 25.59
C LYS A 273 -5.83 -4.48 24.94
N SER A 274 -5.88 -4.64 23.62
CA SER A 274 -4.88 -5.40 22.87
C SER A 274 -3.63 -4.55 22.65
N PRO A 275 -2.41 -5.14 22.70
CA PRO A 275 -1.19 -4.47 22.26
C PRO A 275 -1.24 -4.14 20.75
N TYR A 276 -2.10 -4.80 20.01
CA TYR A 276 -2.32 -4.62 18.56
C TYR A 276 -3.47 -3.64 18.25
N TYR A 277 -3.94 -2.89 19.25
CA TYR A 277 -4.98 -1.88 19.04
C TYR A 277 -4.54 -0.82 18.04
N PHE A 278 -5.32 -0.63 16.97
CA PHE A 278 -5.08 0.44 16.00
C PHE A 278 -5.54 1.78 16.57
N SER A 279 -4.67 2.44 17.35
CA SER A 279 -4.95 3.68 18.05
C SER A 279 -5.04 4.87 17.11
N ASN A 280 -5.57 5.98 17.61
CA ASN A 280 -5.58 7.25 16.88
C ASN A 280 -4.16 7.71 16.50
N ALA A 281 -3.17 7.51 17.37
CA ALA A 281 -1.78 7.79 17.05
C ALA A 281 -1.28 7.00 15.83
N ARG A 282 -1.61 5.71 15.75
CA ARG A 282 -1.29 4.82 14.64
C ARG A 282 -2.01 5.21 13.35
N LYS A 283 -3.24 5.71 13.46
CA LYS A 283 -3.97 6.29 12.34
C LYS A 283 -3.30 7.56 11.82
N LEU A 284 -3.13 8.56 12.67
CA LEU A 284 -2.64 9.88 12.30
C LEU A 284 -1.25 9.87 11.66
N ILE A 285 -0.32 9.00 12.11
CA ILE A 285 1.02 8.93 11.51
C ILE A 285 0.96 8.48 10.04
N ARG A 286 -0.05 7.69 9.67
CA ARG A 286 -0.28 7.17 8.31
C ARG A 286 -1.00 8.15 7.40
N GLU A 287 -1.74 9.12 7.96
CA GLU A 287 -2.44 10.12 7.16
C GLU A 287 -1.49 11.12 6.53
N ILE A 288 -1.66 11.37 5.25
CA ILE A 288 -0.95 12.43 4.52
C ILE A 288 -1.58 13.77 4.88
N LEU A 289 -2.93 13.85 4.87
CA LEU A 289 -3.68 15.04 5.27
C LEU A 289 -3.62 15.20 6.80
N ASN A 290 -2.50 15.72 7.28
CA ASN A 290 -2.32 16.12 8.67
C ASN A 290 -1.51 17.42 8.70
N LYS A 291 -2.17 18.55 8.95
CA LYS A 291 -1.55 19.89 8.89
C LYS A 291 -0.31 20.01 9.77
N ASN A 292 -0.31 19.42 10.97
CA ASN A 292 0.84 19.48 11.88
C ASN A 292 2.03 18.67 11.34
N HIS A 293 1.77 17.50 10.76
CA HIS A 293 2.81 16.70 10.14
C HIS A 293 3.36 17.38 8.88
N LEU A 294 2.49 17.91 8.01
CA LEU A 294 2.91 18.67 6.83
C LEU A 294 3.72 19.91 7.19
N SER A 295 3.32 20.66 8.25
CA SER A 295 4.09 21.79 8.76
C SER A 295 5.46 21.38 9.32
N THR A 296 5.56 20.19 9.88
CA THR A 296 6.84 19.62 10.31
C THR A 296 7.71 19.26 9.13
N GLN A 297 7.15 18.58 8.13
CA GLN A 297 7.83 18.20 6.89
C GLN A 297 8.31 19.45 6.12
N ALA A 298 7.52 20.51 6.09
CA ALA A 298 7.85 21.76 5.37
C ALA A 298 9.11 22.47 5.89
N LYS A 299 9.63 22.09 7.06
CA LYS A 299 10.91 22.59 7.61
C LYS A 299 12.13 21.90 7.00
N TYR A 300 11.92 20.87 6.19
CA TYR A 300 12.95 20.10 5.50
C TYR A 300 12.98 20.47 4.00
N PRO A 301 13.99 20.00 3.25
CA PRO A 301 13.98 20.12 1.80
C PRO A 301 12.70 19.56 1.22
N LYS A 302 11.97 20.38 0.48
CA LYS A 302 10.66 20.03 -0.06
C LYS A 302 10.83 19.29 -1.39
N PRO A 303 10.26 18.10 -1.56
CA PRO A 303 10.18 17.47 -2.88
C PRO A 303 9.20 18.22 -3.78
N LYS A 304 9.38 18.12 -5.09
CA LYS A 304 8.36 18.49 -6.06
C LYS A 304 7.29 17.41 -6.08
N TYR A 305 6.03 17.82 -6.03
CA TYR A 305 4.87 16.92 -6.20
C TYR A 305 4.21 17.17 -7.56
N ILE A 306 4.06 16.12 -8.36
CA ILE A 306 3.28 16.12 -9.59
C ILE A 306 2.06 15.26 -9.33
N ILE A 307 0.88 15.89 -9.21
CA ILE A 307 -0.32 15.27 -8.65
C ILE A 307 -1.40 15.15 -9.72
N TYR A 308 -1.76 13.90 -10.06
CA TYR A 308 -2.91 13.58 -10.89
C TYR A 308 -4.06 13.09 -10.03
N TYR A 309 -5.23 13.69 -10.19
CA TYR A 309 -6.44 13.22 -9.51
C TYR A 309 -7.69 13.53 -10.32
N SER A 310 -8.74 12.72 -10.10
CA SER A 310 -10.04 12.91 -10.73
C SER A 310 -11.07 13.35 -9.70
N THR A 311 -11.99 14.22 -10.13
CA THR A 311 -13.14 14.61 -9.31
C THR A 311 -14.22 13.51 -9.22
N HIS A 312 -14.06 12.43 -10.01
CA HIS A 312 -14.97 11.28 -10.05
C HIS A 312 -14.30 10.00 -9.51
N ASP A 313 -13.24 10.18 -8.72
CA ASP A 313 -12.54 9.06 -8.08
C ASP A 313 -13.42 8.48 -6.96
N GLU A 314 -13.82 7.22 -7.11
CA GLU A 314 -14.72 6.54 -6.17
C GLU A 314 -14.03 6.08 -4.88
N TYR A 315 -12.69 6.11 -4.83
CA TYR A 315 -11.90 5.65 -3.66
C TYR A 315 -11.23 6.78 -2.89
N VAL A 316 -11.06 7.94 -3.54
CA VAL A 316 -10.37 9.09 -2.94
C VAL A 316 -11.35 10.25 -2.80
N PRO A 317 -11.80 10.57 -1.57
CA PRO A 317 -12.69 11.69 -1.36
C PRO A 317 -12.09 13.00 -1.88
N LEU A 318 -12.81 13.68 -2.78
CA LEU A 318 -12.34 14.88 -3.47
C LEU A 318 -11.98 15.99 -2.48
N GLU A 319 -12.85 16.25 -1.49
CA GLU A 319 -12.68 17.30 -0.51
C GLU A 319 -11.39 17.12 0.31
N GLU A 320 -11.09 15.88 0.69
CA GLU A 320 -9.86 15.55 1.43
C GLU A 320 -8.61 15.75 0.56
N LYS A 321 -8.68 15.33 -0.71
CA LYS A 321 -7.58 15.49 -1.65
C LYS A 321 -7.28 16.98 -1.89
N GLU A 322 -8.31 17.79 -2.12
CA GLU A 322 -8.17 19.22 -2.34
C GLU A 322 -7.68 19.95 -1.07
N ALA A 323 -8.20 19.60 0.10
CA ALA A 323 -7.69 20.14 1.36
C ALA A 323 -6.20 19.82 1.61
N CYS A 324 -5.77 18.64 1.22
CA CYS A 324 -4.34 18.27 1.29
C CYS A 324 -3.49 19.13 0.34
N ILE A 325 -3.94 19.32 -0.89
CA ILE A 325 -3.27 20.16 -1.90
C ILE A 325 -3.18 21.61 -1.41
N ASP A 326 -4.27 22.15 -0.86
CA ASP A 326 -4.30 23.51 -0.34
C ASP A 326 -3.29 23.72 0.79
N ILE A 327 -3.21 22.78 1.74
CA ILE A 327 -2.22 22.85 2.82
C ILE A 327 -0.78 22.73 2.28
N LEU A 328 -0.53 21.85 1.33
CA LEU A 328 0.80 21.75 0.68
C LEU A 328 1.18 23.07 0.01
N ASN A 329 0.23 23.70 -0.68
CA ASN A 329 0.43 24.99 -1.34
C ASN A 329 0.67 26.12 -0.32
N GLU A 330 -0.13 26.21 0.74
CA GLU A 330 0.05 27.17 1.86
C GLU A 330 1.45 27.05 2.50
N LEU A 331 1.95 25.82 2.61
CA LEU A 331 3.27 25.52 3.18
C LEU A 331 4.43 25.72 2.18
N GLY A 332 4.13 26.12 0.94
CA GLY A 332 5.10 26.45 -0.09
C GLY A 332 5.84 25.23 -0.65
N PHE A 333 5.16 24.08 -0.79
CA PHE A 333 5.69 22.97 -1.55
C PHE A 333 5.64 23.27 -3.06
N ASP A 334 6.56 22.70 -3.83
CA ASP A 334 6.53 22.78 -5.28
C ASP A 334 5.50 21.78 -5.83
N LEU A 335 4.41 22.30 -6.41
CA LEU A 335 3.27 21.53 -6.85
C LEU A 335 2.99 21.73 -8.33
N GLU A 336 2.89 20.63 -9.08
CA GLU A 336 2.30 20.57 -10.41
C GLU A 336 0.99 19.77 -10.32
N ILE A 337 -0.14 20.44 -10.43
CA ILE A 337 -1.47 19.84 -10.15
C ILE A 337 -2.21 19.64 -11.46
N ILE A 338 -2.62 18.40 -11.71
CA ILE A 338 -3.40 18.00 -12.89
C ILE A 338 -4.74 17.41 -12.42
N LYS A 339 -5.76 18.28 -12.37
CA LYS A 339 -7.13 17.93 -12.02
C LYS A 339 -7.91 17.47 -13.25
N ILE A 340 -8.50 16.29 -13.18
CA ILE A 340 -9.34 15.72 -14.23
C ILE A 340 -10.78 15.74 -13.75
N TYR A 341 -11.65 16.48 -14.45
CA TYR A 341 -13.02 16.76 -14.02
C TYR A 341 -14.07 16.71 -15.15
N ASP A 342 -13.63 16.66 -16.42
CA ASP A 342 -14.52 16.70 -17.58
C ASP A 342 -14.18 15.54 -18.54
N GLU A 343 -15.20 14.91 -19.10
CA GLU A 343 -15.06 13.86 -20.11
C GLU A 343 -14.28 14.33 -21.35
N LYS A 344 -14.28 15.63 -21.66
CA LYS A 344 -13.49 16.22 -22.74
C LYS A 344 -11.99 16.09 -22.55
N GLN A 345 -11.52 15.85 -21.29
CA GLN A 345 -10.12 15.59 -20.98
C GLN A 345 -9.71 14.14 -21.27
N ILE A 346 -10.67 13.26 -21.58
CA ILE A 346 -10.42 11.86 -21.96
C ILE A 346 -9.95 11.83 -23.41
N ASP A 347 -8.65 11.52 -23.59
CA ASP A 347 -8.04 11.38 -24.93
C ASP A 347 -7.97 9.92 -25.42
N GLY A 348 -8.41 8.98 -24.58
CA GLY A 348 -8.40 7.53 -24.83
C GLY A 348 -7.00 6.88 -24.85
N LYS A 349 -5.93 7.67 -24.72
CA LYS A 349 -4.52 7.23 -24.76
C LYS A 349 -3.81 7.44 -23.44
N PHE A 350 -3.77 8.68 -22.97
CA PHE A 350 -3.18 9.06 -21.70
C PHE A 350 -4.22 9.04 -20.59
N ILE A 351 -5.31 9.78 -20.72
CA ILE A 351 -6.47 9.74 -19.83
C ILE A 351 -7.56 8.91 -20.51
N LYS A 352 -7.95 7.78 -19.91
CA LYS A 352 -8.89 6.84 -20.51
C LYS A 352 -10.29 6.91 -19.92
N ASN A 353 -10.41 7.40 -18.68
CA ASN A 353 -11.68 7.55 -17.97
C ASN A 353 -11.50 8.54 -16.81
N LEU A 354 -12.60 8.83 -16.11
CA LEU A 354 -12.59 9.70 -14.92
C LEU A 354 -12.50 8.94 -13.59
N LYS A 355 -12.43 7.61 -13.61
CA LYS A 355 -12.37 6.76 -12.41
C LYS A 355 -11.00 6.81 -11.74
N HIS A 356 -10.89 6.12 -10.65
CA HIS A 356 -9.64 5.95 -9.90
C HIS A 356 -8.45 5.58 -10.82
N GLY A 357 -7.36 6.30 -10.69
CA GLY A 357 -6.17 6.15 -11.56
C GLY A 357 -6.36 6.62 -12.99
N MET A 358 -7.58 7.06 -13.39
CA MET A 358 -7.93 7.62 -14.71
C MET A 358 -7.49 6.73 -15.90
N GLY A 359 -7.17 5.47 -15.66
CA GLY A 359 -6.62 4.55 -16.64
C GLY A 359 -5.28 5.00 -17.25
N ILE A 360 -4.55 5.91 -16.59
CA ILE A 360 -3.26 6.43 -17.06
C ILE A 360 -2.21 5.32 -17.01
N PRO A 361 -1.60 4.92 -18.15
CA PRO A 361 -0.55 3.93 -18.14
C PRO A 361 0.70 4.47 -17.43
N MET A 362 1.29 3.70 -16.53
CA MET A 362 2.52 4.05 -15.79
C MET A 362 3.64 4.51 -16.73
N LYS A 363 3.82 3.80 -17.86
CA LYS A 363 4.78 4.17 -18.89
C LYS A 363 4.54 5.58 -19.43
N SER A 364 3.29 5.92 -19.70
CA SER A 364 2.92 7.23 -20.27
C SER A 364 3.13 8.33 -19.24
N LEU A 365 2.81 8.06 -17.98
CA LEU A 365 2.99 8.98 -16.85
C LEU A 365 4.47 9.33 -16.67
N ILE A 366 5.34 8.33 -16.57
CA ILE A 366 6.79 8.54 -16.44
C ILE A 366 7.35 9.25 -17.69
N LYS A 367 6.98 8.79 -18.90
CA LYS A 367 7.47 9.36 -20.16
C LYS A 367 7.16 10.86 -20.31
N LYS A 368 6.02 11.30 -19.79
CA LYS A 368 5.57 12.69 -19.86
C LYS A 368 6.44 13.62 -19.01
N HIS A 369 6.79 13.21 -17.79
CA HIS A 369 7.44 14.08 -16.81
C HIS A 369 8.94 13.87 -16.67
N LEU A 370 9.44 12.64 -16.91
CA LEU A 370 10.85 12.29 -16.68
C LEU A 370 11.85 13.21 -17.41
N PRO A 371 11.65 13.59 -18.72
CA PRO A 371 12.60 14.46 -19.41
C PRO A 371 12.78 15.79 -18.70
N GLN A 372 11.69 16.47 -18.34
CA GLN A 372 11.72 17.76 -17.64
C GLN A 372 12.38 17.63 -16.26
N ILE A 373 12.04 16.59 -15.50
CA ILE A 373 12.63 16.34 -14.18
C ILE A 373 14.15 16.16 -14.27
N LEU A 374 14.64 15.53 -15.33
CA LEU A 374 16.09 15.31 -15.53
C LEU A 374 16.84 16.59 -15.94
N GLU A 375 16.16 17.55 -16.58
CA GLU A 375 16.72 18.85 -16.96
C GLU A 375 16.81 19.82 -15.79
N GLU A 376 15.95 19.68 -14.77
CA GLU A 376 16.01 20.50 -13.56
C GLU A 376 17.37 20.31 -12.84
N PRO A 377 17.94 21.35 -12.23
CA PRO A 377 19.21 21.24 -11.52
C PRO A 377 19.09 20.28 -10.32
N PHE A 378 20.19 19.61 -10.00
CA PHE A 378 20.28 18.83 -8.77
C PHE A 378 20.44 19.78 -7.58
N ASN A 379 19.54 19.68 -6.61
CA ASN A 379 19.61 20.45 -5.37
C ASN A 379 20.24 19.58 -4.26
N ASP A 380 21.41 19.99 -3.77
CA ASP A 380 22.04 19.33 -2.63
C ASP A 380 21.23 19.60 -1.35
N LYS A 381 20.80 18.55 -0.68
CA LYS A 381 19.95 18.64 0.52
C LYS A 381 20.79 18.49 1.76
N THR A 382 21.20 19.61 2.34
CA THR A 382 21.91 19.61 3.61
C THR A 382 20.92 19.86 4.75
N CYS A 383 20.56 18.82 5.49
CA CYS A 383 19.69 18.92 6.65
C CYS A 383 19.95 17.73 7.60
N LYS A 384 19.38 17.81 8.79
CA LYS A 384 19.37 16.67 9.72
C LYS A 384 18.58 15.52 9.09
N LYS A 385 19.16 14.32 9.09
CA LYS A 385 18.52 13.10 8.58
C LYS A 385 17.69 12.41 9.66
N GLU A 386 16.84 13.18 10.29
CA GLU A 386 15.92 12.75 11.34
C GLU A 386 14.69 13.65 11.32
N ILE A 387 13.51 13.07 11.43
CA ILE A 387 12.25 13.80 11.53
C ILE A 387 11.35 13.15 12.58
N SER A 388 10.67 13.97 13.38
CA SER A 388 9.77 13.50 14.45
C SER A 388 8.38 14.08 14.26
N TYR A 389 7.38 13.23 14.41
CA TYR A 389 5.98 13.59 14.34
C TYR A 389 5.27 13.29 15.66
N LYS A 390 4.63 14.29 16.24
CA LYS A 390 3.69 14.08 17.34
C LYS A 390 2.37 13.55 16.72
N SER A 391 2.01 12.36 17.08
CA SER A 391 0.82 11.65 16.62
C SER A 391 0.02 11.23 17.84
N ASP A 392 -0.92 12.09 18.27
CA ASP A 392 -1.73 11.94 19.50
C ASP A 392 -0.83 11.77 20.73
N ASP A 393 -0.90 10.64 21.41
CA ASP A 393 -0.12 10.30 22.61
C ASP A 393 1.28 9.71 22.32
N LEU A 394 1.64 9.56 21.03
CA LEU A 394 2.92 9.01 20.59
C LEU A 394 3.74 10.04 19.80
N ILE A 395 5.06 9.87 19.83
CA ILE A 395 6.01 10.55 18.95
C ILE A 395 6.69 9.49 18.11
N TYR A 396 6.55 9.61 16.79
CA TYR A 396 7.24 8.79 15.80
C TYR A 396 8.46 9.53 15.30
N THR A 397 9.64 8.95 15.48
CA THR A 397 10.90 9.53 15.02
C THR A 397 11.54 8.61 14.00
N PHE A 398 11.71 9.10 12.77
CA PHE A 398 12.39 8.42 11.69
C PHE A 398 13.79 8.99 11.53
N LYS A 399 14.81 8.11 11.46
CA LYS A 399 16.23 8.49 11.39
C LYS A 399 16.95 7.69 10.32
N GLU A 400 17.86 8.32 9.58
CA GLU A 400 18.82 7.61 8.75
C GLU A 400 20.11 7.37 9.55
N ILE A 401 20.37 6.11 9.90
CA ILE A 401 21.60 5.66 10.61
C ILE A 401 22.19 4.52 9.79
N ASP A 402 23.49 4.56 9.53
CA ASP A 402 24.22 3.55 8.78
C ASP A 402 23.57 3.18 7.43
N ASN A 403 23.06 4.22 6.72
CA ASN A 403 22.34 4.10 5.44
C ASN A 403 21.06 3.25 5.53
N LYS A 404 20.38 3.28 6.67
CA LYS A 404 19.05 2.68 6.88
C LYS A 404 18.13 3.66 7.56
N ILE A 405 16.85 3.61 7.22
CA ILE A 405 15.79 4.30 7.97
C ILE A 405 15.39 3.41 9.14
N LEU A 406 15.47 3.97 10.33
CA LEU A 406 15.03 3.36 11.57
C LEU A 406 13.86 4.15 12.13
N LEU A 407 12.94 3.46 12.81
CA LEU A 407 11.80 4.04 13.52
C LEU A 407 11.99 3.89 15.03
N GLU A 408 11.80 4.99 15.75
CA GLU A 408 11.66 5.00 17.21
C GLU A 408 10.28 5.55 17.57
N ILE A 409 9.63 4.95 18.57
CA ILE A 409 8.33 5.37 19.06
C ILE A 409 8.44 5.64 20.58
N GLN A 410 7.98 6.82 21.00
CA GLN A 410 7.99 7.22 22.39
C GLN A 410 6.62 7.79 22.78
N LYS A 411 6.25 7.66 24.05
CA LYS A 411 5.07 8.37 24.57
C LYS A 411 5.32 9.87 24.57
N SER A 412 4.35 10.63 24.11
CA SER A 412 4.38 12.08 24.24
C SER A 412 4.32 12.43 25.74
N LYS A 413 5.27 13.22 26.20
CA LYS A 413 5.10 13.85 27.52
C LYS A 413 3.93 14.83 27.38
N GLY A 414 2.87 14.61 28.14
CA GLY A 414 1.68 15.44 28.16
C GLY A 414 1.98 16.92 28.43
#